data_f1709071716bef793ec9d7e6db43adc9
#
_entry.id   f1709071716bef793ec9d7e6db43adc9
#
_cell.length_a   1.000
_cell.length_b   1.000
_cell.length_c   1.000
_cell.angle_alpha   90.00
_cell.angle_beta   90.00
_cell.angle_gamma   90.00
#
_symmetry.space_group_name_H-M   'P 1'
#
loop_
_entity.id
_entity.type
_entity.pdbx_description
1 polymer ?
#
loop_
_entity_poly.entity_id
_entity_poly.type
_entity_poly.pdbx_seq_one_letter_code
_entity_poly.pdbx_strand_id
1 'polypeptide(L)'
;MVLLDNIVVAMYTSAGAEQRMAQQVLAQFQEHPDAWQRVPVILQQSSHSQTKYIALQILDKLIATRWKVLPLDQQQGIRNFIVEMIVGMSSEEENLRRERTLLGKLDTTLIQILKQEWPHNWPNFIPEIVSSSRGSLSICENNMAILRLLSEEVFDFSAEQMTQAKARNLKNQFCGEFGEVFQLCTEVLEKATKPSLIKATLETMLRFLNWIPLGFIFETNVVDSLIARFLEVPDFRNVTLKCLSEIVNLNVGPEYDPKFVILFLSLIHI
;
A
#
# COMPACT_ATOMS: atom_id res chain seq x y z
N MET A 1 -8.57 -11.02 -26.83
CA MET A 1 -8.80 -11.15 -25.37
C MET A 1 -9.45 -12.49 -25.02
N VAL A 2 -10.58 -12.87 -25.59
CA VAL A 2 -11.31 -14.12 -25.28
C VAL A 2 -10.43 -15.37 -25.26
N LEU A 3 -9.48 -15.52 -26.19
CA LEU A 3 -8.57 -16.67 -26.20
C LEU A 3 -7.68 -16.72 -24.95
N LEU A 4 -7.12 -15.59 -24.53
CA LEU A 4 -6.29 -15.52 -23.31
C LEU A 4 -7.12 -15.85 -22.06
N ASP A 5 -8.31 -15.29 -21.94
CA ASP A 5 -9.23 -15.57 -20.84
C ASP A 5 -9.57 -17.08 -20.77
N ASN A 6 -9.85 -17.71 -21.91
CA ASN A 6 -10.12 -19.15 -21.98
C ASN A 6 -8.91 -20.00 -21.54
N ILE A 7 -7.69 -19.62 -21.96
CA ILE A 7 -6.47 -20.32 -21.52
C ILE A 7 -6.26 -20.16 -20.01
N VAL A 8 -6.49 -18.98 -19.45
CA VAL A 8 -6.39 -18.75 -18.01
C VAL A 8 -7.45 -19.56 -17.27
N VAL A 9 -8.70 -19.57 -17.73
CA VAL A 9 -9.76 -20.39 -17.13
C VAL A 9 -9.38 -21.86 -17.19
N ALA A 10 -8.91 -22.38 -18.33
CA ALA A 10 -8.49 -23.75 -18.47
C ALA A 10 -7.35 -24.13 -17.49
N MET A 11 -6.40 -23.22 -17.24
CA MET A 11 -5.35 -23.45 -16.25
C MET A 11 -5.90 -23.72 -14.83
N TYR A 12 -7.00 -23.05 -14.45
CA TYR A 12 -7.58 -23.17 -13.10
C TYR A 12 -8.69 -24.22 -12.99
N THR A 13 -9.40 -24.53 -14.08
CA THR A 13 -10.60 -25.37 -14.06
C THR A 13 -10.43 -26.73 -14.70
N SER A 14 -9.47 -26.89 -15.64
CA SER A 14 -9.20 -28.17 -16.32
C SER A 14 -8.20 -29.03 -15.53
N ALA A 15 -8.06 -30.29 -15.91
CA ALA A 15 -7.12 -31.23 -15.32
C ALA A 15 -6.32 -31.97 -16.42
N GLY A 16 -5.21 -32.59 -16.02
CA GLY A 16 -4.43 -33.47 -16.88
C GLY A 16 -3.68 -32.73 -18.02
N ALA A 17 -3.87 -33.15 -19.25
CA ALA A 17 -3.12 -32.65 -20.41
C ALA A 17 -3.50 -31.20 -20.76
N GLU A 18 -4.78 -30.88 -20.68
CA GLU A 18 -5.29 -29.56 -21.01
C GLU A 18 -4.76 -28.48 -20.05
N GLN A 19 -4.77 -28.76 -18.75
CA GLN A 19 -4.20 -27.86 -17.74
C GLN A 19 -2.71 -27.61 -18.00
N ARG A 20 -1.94 -28.69 -18.26
CA ARG A 20 -0.50 -28.56 -18.55
C ARG A 20 -0.23 -27.74 -19.81
N MET A 21 -1.04 -27.91 -20.85
CA MET A 21 -0.92 -27.11 -22.09
C MET A 21 -1.23 -25.65 -21.81
N ALA A 22 -2.29 -25.34 -21.07
CA ALA A 22 -2.61 -23.98 -20.67
C ALA A 22 -1.48 -23.32 -19.86
N GLN A 23 -0.91 -24.02 -18.87
CA GLN A 23 0.24 -23.57 -18.10
C GLN A 23 1.45 -23.27 -18.98
N GLN A 24 1.77 -24.16 -19.92
CA GLN A 24 2.89 -23.99 -20.84
C GLN A 24 2.72 -22.76 -21.74
N VAL A 25 1.53 -22.55 -22.29
CA VAL A 25 1.23 -21.39 -23.14
C VAL A 25 1.33 -20.09 -22.33
N LEU A 26 0.79 -20.06 -21.12
CA LEU A 26 0.88 -18.89 -20.23
C LEU A 26 2.32 -18.59 -19.82
N ALA A 27 3.12 -19.62 -19.52
CA ALA A 27 4.54 -19.44 -19.20
C ALA A 27 5.30 -18.84 -20.39
N GLN A 28 5.09 -19.34 -21.59
CA GLN A 28 5.70 -18.80 -22.81
C GLN A 28 5.27 -17.33 -23.05
N PHE A 29 3.99 -17.02 -22.83
CA PHE A 29 3.49 -15.65 -22.95
C PHE A 29 4.15 -14.73 -21.91
N GLN A 30 4.24 -15.13 -20.64
CA GLN A 30 4.87 -14.34 -19.57
C GLN A 30 6.38 -14.15 -19.78
N GLU A 31 7.05 -15.08 -20.44
CA GLU A 31 8.49 -15.00 -20.74
C GLU A 31 8.80 -14.18 -21.99
N HIS A 32 7.80 -13.90 -22.82
CA HIS A 32 8.02 -13.13 -24.04
C HIS A 32 8.49 -11.70 -23.71
N PRO A 33 9.58 -11.20 -24.32
CA PRO A 33 10.17 -9.90 -24.00
C PRO A 33 9.21 -8.72 -24.09
N ASP A 34 8.24 -8.78 -24.99
CA ASP A 34 7.27 -7.72 -25.27
C ASP A 34 5.88 -7.96 -24.66
N ALA A 35 5.72 -9.01 -23.84
CA ALA A 35 4.43 -9.32 -23.22
C ALA A 35 3.85 -8.15 -22.41
N TRP A 36 4.72 -7.36 -21.79
CA TRP A 36 4.32 -6.19 -20.99
C TRP A 36 3.56 -5.13 -21.80
N GLN A 37 3.81 -5.01 -23.11
CA GLN A 37 3.10 -4.06 -23.98
C GLN A 37 1.60 -4.42 -24.15
N ARG A 38 1.24 -5.67 -23.85
CA ARG A 38 -0.15 -6.13 -23.89
C ARG A 38 -0.90 -5.93 -22.59
N VAL A 39 -0.19 -5.65 -21.50
CA VAL A 39 -0.77 -5.54 -20.16
C VAL A 39 -1.86 -4.47 -20.08
N PRO A 40 -1.72 -3.24 -20.62
CA PRO A 40 -2.79 -2.24 -20.58
C PRO A 40 -4.08 -2.73 -21.22
N VAL A 41 -3.98 -3.38 -22.39
CA VAL A 41 -5.14 -3.93 -23.10
C VAL A 41 -5.79 -5.06 -22.31
N ILE A 42 -4.99 -5.93 -21.67
CA ILE A 42 -5.50 -7.03 -20.83
C ILE A 42 -6.26 -6.46 -19.63
N LEU A 43 -5.68 -5.50 -18.93
CA LEU A 43 -6.29 -4.89 -17.73
C LEU A 43 -7.61 -4.17 -18.05
N GLN A 44 -7.72 -3.55 -19.22
CA GLN A 44 -8.91 -2.82 -19.64
C GLN A 44 -10.00 -3.74 -20.21
N GLN A 45 -9.64 -4.77 -20.98
CA GLN A 45 -10.59 -5.55 -21.76
C GLN A 45 -10.95 -6.91 -21.18
N SER A 46 -10.11 -7.50 -20.32
CA SER A 46 -10.45 -8.78 -19.71
C SER A 46 -11.54 -8.59 -18.65
N SER A 47 -12.52 -9.50 -18.65
CA SER A 47 -13.52 -9.60 -17.59
C SER A 47 -13.09 -10.52 -16.45
N HIS A 48 -11.98 -11.26 -16.60
CA HIS A 48 -11.51 -12.24 -15.65
C HIS A 48 -10.40 -11.67 -14.75
N SER A 49 -10.65 -11.61 -13.43
CA SER A 49 -9.68 -11.11 -12.45
C SER A 49 -8.36 -11.88 -12.49
N GLN A 50 -8.41 -13.20 -12.74
CA GLN A 50 -7.22 -14.05 -12.84
C GLN A 50 -6.33 -13.64 -14.02
N THR A 51 -6.93 -13.32 -15.18
CA THR A 51 -6.18 -12.85 -16.36
C THR A 51 -5.52 -11.51 -16.09
N LYS A 52 -6.24 -10.59 -15.44
CA LYS A 52 -5.67 -9.30 -15.00
C LYS A 52 -4.52 -9.48 -14.01
N TYR A 53 -4.66 -10.44 -13.10
CA TYR A 53 -3.61 -10.74 -12.13
C TYR A 53 -2.32 -11.26 -12.79
N ILE A 54 -2.45 -12.15 -13.78
CA ILE A 54 -1.33 -12.65 -14.60
C ILE A 54 -0.66 -11.48 -15.35
N ALA A 55 -1.45 -10.56 -15.90
CA ALA A 55 -0.93 -9.37 -16.56
C ALA A 55 -0.07 -8.51 -15.62
N LEU A 56 -0.53 -8.30 -14.37
CA LEU A 56 0.25 -7.55 -13.37
C LEU A 56 1.53 -8.29 -12.95
N GLN A 57 1.54 -9.63 -12.93
CA GLN A 57 2.79 -10.39 -12.70
C GLN A 57 3.83 -10.16 -13.81
N ILE A 58 3.40 -9.97 -15.06
CA ILE A 58 4.29 -9.61 -16.16
C ILE A 58 4.93 -8.24 -15.91
N LEU A 59 4.14 -7.25 -15.46
CA LEU A 59 4.67 -5.93 -15.08
C LEU A 59 5.61 -6.01 -13.88
N ASP A 60 5.28 -6.74 -12.84
CA ASP A 60 6.15 -6.88 -11.67
C ASP A 60 7.52 -7.46 -12.08
N LYS A 61 7.53 -8.47 -12.96
CA LYS A 61 8.78 -9.04 -13.50
C LYS A 61 9.58 -8.01 -14.30
N LEU A 62 8.92 -7.22 -15.14
CA LEU A 62 9.55 -6.13 -15.89
C LEU A 62 10.16 -5.09 -14.95
N ILE A 63 9.40 -4.62 -13.95
CA ILE A 63 9.83 -3.61 -12.97
C ILE A 63 11.03 -4.13 -12.18
N ALA A 64 10.99 -5.38 -11.74
CA ALA A 64 12.08 -5.96 -10.95
C ALA A 64 13.38 -6.15 -11.75
N THR A 65 13.30 -6.48 -13.05
CA THR A 65 14.46 -6.95 -13.83
C THR A 65 14.92 -5.98 -14.89
N ARG A 66 14.05 -5.16 -15.47
CA ARG A 66 14.33 -4.38 -16.68
C ARG A 66 13.94 -2.90 -16.58
N TRP A 67 13.43 -2.43 -15.45
CA TRP A 67 12.93 -1.04 -15.30
C TRP A 67 13.96 -0.01 -15.76
N LYS A 68 15.19 -0.14 -15.31
CA LYS A 68 16.27 0.84 -15.57
C LYS A 68 16.73 0.91 -17.02
N VAL A 69 16.42 -0.09 -17.83
CA VAL A 69 16.80 -0.12 -19.25
C VAL A 69 15.66 0.32 -20.17
N LEU A 70 14.45 0.53 -19.63
CA LEU A 70 13.34 1.10 -20.37
C LEU A 70 13.58 2.60 -20.63
N PRO A 71 13.20 3.11 -21.82
CA PRO A 71 13.10 4.55 -22.07
C PRO A 71 12.22 5.27 -21.03
N LEU A 72 12.56 6.50 -20.71
CA LEU A 72 11.85 7.28 -19.68
C LEU A 72 10.36 7.48 -19.99
N ASP A 73 10.02 7.67 -21.25
CA ASP A 73 8.63 7.81 -21.71
C ASP A 73 7.81 6.54 -21.44
N GLN A 74 8.42 5.37 -21.61
CA GLN A 74 7.78 4.09 -21.30
C GLN A 74 7.63 3.87 -19.79
N GLN A 75 8.64 4.21 -19.00
CA GLN A 75 8.56 4.17 -17.54
C GLN A 75 7.41 5.06 -17.04
N GLN A 76 7.36 6.30 -17.52
CA GLN A 76 6.29 7.26 -17.19
C GLN A 76 4.92 6.78 -17.67
N GLY A 77 4.85 6.22 -18.87
CA GLY A 77 3.61 5.66 -19.44
C GLY A 77 3.04 4.53 -18.57
N ILE A 78 3.88 3.58 -18.16
CA ILE A 78 3.49 2.48 -17.27
C ILE A 78 3.03 3.02 -15.90
N ARG A 79 3.82 3.92 -15.31
CA ARG A 79 3.49 4.53 -14.01
C ARG A 79 2.14 5.24 -14.07
N ASN A 80 1.95 6.13 -15.02
CA ASN A 80 0.71 6.89 -15.15
C ASN A 80 -0.49 5.98 -15.38
N PHE A 81 -0.35 4.95 -16.22
CA PHE A 81 -1.41 3.97 -16.44
C PHE A 81 -1.80 3.23 -15.16
N ILE A 82 -0.84 2.79 -14.34
CA ILE A 82 -1.14 2.12 -13.05
C ILE A 82 -1.83 3.09 -12.08
N VAL A 83 -1.36 4.34 -11.98
CA VAL A 83 -2.00 5.37 -11.15
C VAL A 83 -3.43 5.63 -11.60
N GLU A 84 -3.67 5.81 -12.91
CA GLU A 84 -5.02 6.02 -13.47
C GLU A 84 -5.96 4.85 -13.16
N MET A 85 -5.47 3.62 -13.29
CA MET A 85 -6.25 2.43 -12.93
C MET A 85 -6.62 2.41 -11.44
N ILE A 86 -5.67 2.70 -10.55
CA ILE A 86 -5.90 2.77 -9.10
C ILE A 86 -6.93 3.86 -8.78
N VAL A 87 -6.74 5.06 -9.29
CA VAL A 87 -7.66 6.18 -9.05
C VAL A 87 -9.06 5.88 -9.59
N GLY A 88 -9.16 5.34 -10.81
CA GLY A 88 -10.46 4.96 -11.40
C GLY A 88 -11.20 3.91 -10.59
N MET A 89 -10.49 2.89 -10.07
CA MET A 89 -11.09 1.83 -9.25
C MET A 89 -11.42 2.28 -7.83
N SER A 90 -10.63 3.19 -7.26
CA SER A 90 -10.81 3.68 -5.89
C SER A 90 -11.72 4.90 -5.78
N SER A 91 -12.09 5.56 -6.90
CA SER A 91 -12.96 6.75 -6.89
C SER A 91 -14.39 6.46 -6.43
N GLU A 92 -14.89 5.25 -6.69
CA GLU A 92 -16.23 4.81 -6.31
C GLU A 92 -16.17 3.71 -5.23
N GLU A 93 -16.96 3.87 -4.17
CA GLU A 93 -16.95 2.94 -3.03
C GLU A 93 -17.34 1.51 -3.41
N GLU A 94 -18.29 1.36 -4.33
CA GLU A 94 -18.72 0.05 -4.80
C GLU A 94 -17.60 -0.69 -5.55
N ASN A 95 -16.88 0.01 -6.43
CA ASN A 95 -15.75 -0.53 -7.15
C ASN A 95 -14.60 -0.88 -6.20
N LEU A 96 -14.30 0.00 -5.24
CA LEU A 96 -13.31 -0.22 -4.19
C LEU A 96 -13.55 -1.55 -3.44
N ARG A 97 -14.80 -1.84 -3.11
CA ARG A 97 -15.17 -3.10 -2.41
C ARG A 97 -15.13 -4.31 -3.32
N ARG A 98 -15.72 -4.21 -4.52
CA ARG A 98 -15.85 -5.31 -5.46
C ARG A 98 -14.50 -5.77 -6.00
N GLU A 99 -13.64 -4.84 -6.35
CA GLU A 99 -12.35 -5.09 -7.00
C GLU A 99 -11.16 -5.07 -6.03
N ARG A 100 -11.40 -5.17 -4.73
CA ARG A 100 -10.40 -5.00 -3.66
C ARG A 100 -9.13 -5.83 -3.88
N THR A 101 -9.27 -7.07 -4.36
CA THR A 101 -8.12 -7.96 -4.59
C THR A 101 -7.26 -7.48 -5.75
N LEU A 102 -7.88 -7.05 -6.85
CA LEU A 102 -7.16 -6.51 -8.00
C LEU A 102 -6.51 -5.16 -7.66
N LEU A 103 -7.24 -4.31 -6.94
CA LEU A 103 -6.73 -3.02 -6.48
C LEU A 103 -5.51 -3.19 -5.56
N GLY A 104 -5.56 -4.11 -4.59
CA GLY A 104 -4.39 -4.42 -3.75
C GLY A 104 -3.19 -4.93 -4.55
N LYS A 105 -3.42 -5.65 -5.66
CA LYS A 105 -2.32 -6.05 -6.56
C LYS A 105 -1.76 -4.87 -7.35
N LEU A 106 -2.61 -3.94 -7.81
CA LEU A 106 -2.19 -2.69 -8.45
C LEU A 106 -1.38 -1.83 -7.47
N ASP A 107 -1.82 -1.70 -6.22
CA ASP A 107 -1.10 -0.97 -5.16
C ASP A 107 0.30 -1.57 -4.94
N THR A 108 0.39 -2.91 -4.87
CA THR A 108 1.68 -3.60 -4.76
C THR A 108 2.58 -3.31 -5.97
N THR A 109 2.04 -3.35 -7.18
CA THR A 109 2.78 -3.02 -8.41
C THR A 109 3.25 -1.55 -8.39
N LEU A 110 2.41 -0.62 -7.93
CA LEU A 110 2.79 0.77 -7.73
C LEU A 110 3.98 0.93 -6.76
N ILE A 111 3.96 0.19 -5.65
CA ILE A 111 5.08 0.20 -4.68
C ILE A 111 6.37 -0.33 -5.34
N GLN A 112 6.31 -1.34 -6.21
CA GLN A 112 7.50 -1.79 -6.93
C GLN A 112 8.05 -0.70 -7.87
N ILE A 113 7.18 0.09 -8.52
CA ILE A 113 7.60 1.26 -9.31
C ILE A 113 8.24 2.33 -8.41
N LEU A 114 7.61 2.66 -7.29
CA LEU A 114 8.14 3.62 -6.32
C LEU A 114 9.53 3.24 -5.83
N LYS A 115 9.79 1.97 -5.56
CA LYS A 115 11.13 1.48 -5.20
C LYS A 115 12.18 1.76 -6.26
N GLN A 116 11.80 1.95 -7.53
CA GLN A 116 12.71 2.30 -8.61
C GLN A 116 12.85 3.82 -8.82
N GLU A 117 11.78 4.57 -8.64
CA GLU A 117 11.69 5.97 -9.06
C GLU A 117 11.79 6.98 -7.91
N TRP A 118 11.19 6.67 -6.75
CA TRP A 118 11.18 7.61 -5.63
C TRP A 118 12.50 7.60 -4.86
N PRO A 119 13.02 8.74 -4.40
CA PRO A 119 12.48 10.10 -4.59
C PRO A 119 12.93 10.78 -5.89
N HIS A 120 13.91 10.24 -6.62
CA HIS A 120 14.64 10.98 -7.65
C HIS A 120 13.82 11.29 -8.91
N ASN A 121 13.12 10.31 -9.44
CA ASN A 121 12.32 10.44 -10.67
C ASN A 121 10.85 10.74 -10.39
N TRP A 122 10.43 10.60 -9.14
CA TRP A 122 9.08 10.94 -8.69
C TRP A 122 9.09 11.61 -7.30
N PRO A 123 9.64 12.84 -7.19
CA PRO A 123 9.83 13.51 -5.90
C PRO A 123 8.51 13.92 -5.24
N ASN A 124 7.45 14.14 -6.01
CA ASN A 124 6.17 14.65 -5.50
C ASN A 124 5.20 13.56 -5.04
N PHE A 125 5.63 12.30 -4.93
CA PHE A 125 4.71 11.20 -4.61
C PHE A 125 3.94 11.42 -3.29
N ILE A 126 4.63 11.78 -2.21
CA ILE A 126 3.98 12.03 -0.90
C ILE A 126 3.02 13.22 -0.95
N PRO A 127 3.41 14.40 -1.47
CA PRO A 127 2.46 15.51 -1.68
C PRO A 127 1.25 15.13 -2.53
N GLU A 128 1.43 14.37 -3.61
CA GLU A 128 0.35 13.94 -4.51
C GLU A 128 -0.63 12.99 -3.80
N ILE A 129 -0.14 12.00 -3.06
CA ILE A 129 -1.00 11.05 -2.33
C ILE A 129 -1.76 11.74 -1.20
N VAL A 130 -1.13 12.68 -0.49
CA VAL A 130 -1.78 13.48 0.56
C VAL A 130 -2.86 14.40 -0.04
N SER A 131 -2.55 15.08 -1.14
CA SER A 131 -3.51 15.96 -1.82
C SER A 131 -4.72 15.20 -2.36
N SER A 132 -4.52 14.08 -3.05
CA SER A 132 -5.61 13.25 -3.58
C SER A 132 -6.50 12.66 -2.48
N SER A 133 -5.92 12.34 -1.33
CA SER A 133 -6.66 11.84 -0.16
C SER A 133 -7.66 12.84 0.40
N ARG A 134 -7.38 14.14 0.31
CA ARG A 134 -8.30 15.19 0.76
C ARG A 134 -9.49 15.42 -0.17
N GLY A 135 -9.40 14.95 -1.41
CA GLY A 135 -10.44 15.12 -2.43
C GLY A 135 -11.58 14.08 -2.37
N SER A 136 -11.32 12.88 -1.86
CA SER A 136 -12.29 11.76 -1.85
C SER A 136 -12.00 10.79 -0.72
N LEU A 137 -13.05 10.42 0.04
CA LEU A 137 -12.94 9.45 1.15
C LEU A 137 -12.56 8.04 0.65
N SER A 138 -13.03 7.65 -0.52
CA SER A 138 -12.75 6.34 -1.10
C SER A 138 -11.29 6.26 -1.60
N ILE A 139 -10.80 7.31 -2.26
CA ILE A 139 -9.39 7.44 -2.65
C ILE A 139 -8.51 7.49 -1.40
N CYS A 140 -8.90 8.25 -0.37
CA CYS A 140 -8.18 8.31 0.90
C CYS A 140 -8.02 6.92 1.54
N GLU A 141 -9.09 6.11 1.54
CA GLU A 141 -9.05 4.75 2.09
C GLU A 141 -8.04 3.86 1.36
N ASN A 142 -7.97 3.93 0.02
CA ASN A 142 -6.96 3.20 -0.74
C ASN A 142 -5.56 3.78 -0.53
N ASN A 143 -5.42 5.11 -0.47
CA ASN A 143 -4.14 5.75 -0.22
C ASN A 143 -3.55 5.38 1.15
N MET A 144 -4.39 5.15 2.17
CA MET A 144 -3.94 4.58 3.45
C MET A 144 -3.35 3.19 3.26
N ALA A 145 -3.95 2.34 2.41
CA ALA A 145 -3.38 1.03 2.09
C ALA A 145 -2.03 1.14 1.35
N ILE A 146 -1.91 2.06 0.39
CA ILE A 146 -0.65 2.33 -0.33
C ILE A 146 0.45 2.81 0.64
N LEU A 147 0.14 3.75 1.53
CA LEU A 147 1.09 4.26 2.52
C LEU A 147 1.53 3.17 3.50
N ARG A 148 0.62 2.28 3.90
CA ARG A 148 0.95 1.10 4.71
C ARG A 148 1.89 0.17 3.98
N LEU A 149 1.60 -0.19 2.73
CA LEU A 149 2.46 -1.03 1.90
C LEU A 149 3.84 -0.41 1.68
N LEU A 150 3.90 0.90 1.44
CA LEU A 150 5.17 1.62 1.32
C LEU A 150 6.00 1.49 2.62
N SER A 151 5.38 1.68 3.77
CA SER A 151 6.05 1.50 5.07
C SER A 151 6.58 0.07 5.24
N GLU A 152 5.77 -0.94 4.96
CA GLU A 152 6.16 -2.35 5.04
C GLU A 152 7.37 -2.64 4.13
N GLU A 153 7.32 -2.23 2.87
CA GLU A 153 8.39 -2.48 1.89
C GLU A 153 9.70 -1.71 2.20
N VAL A 154 9.59 -0.50 2.75
CA VAL A 154 10.76 0.33 3.07
C VAL A 154 11.40 -0.07 4.39
N PHE A 155 10.62 -0.41 5.43
CA PHE A 155 11.13 -0.62 6.78
C PHE A 155 11.26 -2.10 7.15
N ASP A 156 10.34 -2.99 6.70
CA ASP A 156 10.31 -4.40 7.10
C ASP A 156 11.07 -5.30 6.12
N PHE A 157 10.97 -5.08 4.80
CA PHE A 157 11.49 -5.99 3.77
C PHE A 157 12.75 -5.50 3.05
N SER A 158 13.29 -4.36 3.42
CA SER A 158 14.39 -3.72 2.68
C SER A 158 15.71 -4.51 2.64
N ALA A 159 15.90 -5.48 3.53
CA ALA A 159 17.20 -6.15 3.70
C ALA A 159 17.55 -7.14 2.59
N GLU A 160 16.57 -7.79 1.96
CA GLU A 160 16.80 -8.85 0.97
C GLU A 160 16.69 -8.41 -0.48
N GLN A 161 15.92 -7.33 -0.74
CA GLN A 161 15.55 -6.90 -2.09
C GLN A 161 16.23 -5.63 -2.58
N MET A 162 16.94 -4.91 -1.71
CA MET A 162 17.60 -3.65 -2.02
C MET A 162 19.00 -3.59 -1.42
N THR A 163 19.86 -2.75 -2.03
CA THR A 163 21.13 -2.40 -1.39
C THR A 163 20.88 -1.59 -0.13
N GLN A 164 21.72 -1.76 0.90
CA GLN A 164 21.61 -1.01 2.17
C GLN A 164 21.58 0.51 1.96
N ALA A 165 22.35 1.03 0.99
CA ALA A 165 22.37 2.45 0.66
C ALA A 165 21.00 2.92 0.12
N LYS A 166 20.38 2.14 -0.76
CA LYS A 166 19.07 2.46 -1.32
C LYS A 166 17.97 2.43 -0.25
N ALA A 167 17.99 1.40 0.60
CA ALA A 167 17.06 1.29 1.73
C ALA A 167 17.18 2.48 2.69
N ARG A 168 18.41 2.89 3.02
CA ARG A 168 18.68 4.06 3.88
C ARG A 168 18.13 5.35 3.26
N ASN A 169 18.37 5.56 1.96
CA ASN A 169 17.87 6.76 1.27
C ASN A 169 16.34 6.83 1.27
N LEU A 170 15.65 5.72 0.98
CA LEU A 170 14.20 5.66 1.03
C LEU A 170 13.64 5.94 2.43
N LYS A 171 14.28 5.35 3.47
CA LYS A 171 13.91 5.60 4.87
C LYS A 171 14.07 7.07 5.24
N ASN A 172 15.22 7.66 4.94
CA ASN A 172 15.49 9.07 5.23
C ASN A 172 14.51 10.00 4.51
N GLN A 173 14.20 9.71 3.26
CA GLN A 173 13.23 10.50 2.49
C GLN A 173 11.83 10.40 3.10
N PHE A 174 11.38 9.18 3.41
CA PHE A 174 10.06 8.99 4.00
C PHE A 174 9.96 9.66 5.38
N CYS A 175 10.99 9.52 6.21
CA CYS A 175 11.04 10.24 7.50
C CYS A 175 10.98 11.77 7.31
N GLY A 176 11.64 12.31 6.28
CA GLY A 176 11.63 13.75 5.98
C GLY A 176 10.25 14.28 5.55
N GLU A 177 9.47 13.46 4.85
CA GLU A 177 8.12 13.83 4.34
C GLU A 177 6.99 13.34 5.26
N PHE A 178 7.32 12.60 6.34
CA PHE A 178 6.34 11.95 7.20
C PHE A 178 5.39 12.93 7.89
N GLY A 179 5.81 14.16 8.14
CA GLY A 179 4.95 15.17 8.77
C GLY A 179 3.62 15.38 8.05
N GLU A 180 3.62 15.42 6.72
CA GLU A 180 2.40 15.57 5.90
C GLU A 180 1.50 14.32 5.99
N VAL A 181 2.11 13.13 5.96
CA VAL A 181 1.39 11.85 6.10
C VAL A 181 0.76 11.73 7.48
N PHE A 182 1.51 12.09 8.52
CA PHE A 182 1.01 12.07 9.90
C PHE A 182 -0.15 13.04 10.10
N GLN A 183 -0.03 14.27 9.57
CA GLN A 183 -1.12 15.24 9.60
C GLN A 183 -2.37 14.70 8.88
N LEU A 184 -2.22 14.08 7.72
CA LEU A 184 -3.33 13.44 7.03
C LEU A 184 -4.00 12.36 7.89
N CYS A 185 -3.22 11.47 8.51
CA CYS A 185 -3.76 10.42 9.37
C CYS A 185 -4.54 11.01 10.56
N THR A 186 -4.01 12.03 11.22
CA THR A 186 -4.68 12.70 12.35
C THR A 186 -5.96 13.43 11.90
N GLU A 187 -5.93 14.13 10.77
CA GLU A 187 -7.12 14.76 10.18
C GLU A 187 -8.24 13.73 9.90
N VAL A 188 -7.87 12.57 9.35
CA VAL A 188 -8.83 11.48 9.08
C VAL A 188 -9.38 10.92 10.39
N LEU A 189 -8.54 10.60 11.36
CA LEU A 189 -8.99 10.06 12.65
C LEU A 189 -9.87 11.04 13.43
N GLU A 190 -9.68 12.34 13.25
CA GLU A 190 -10.49 13.38 13.89
C GLU A 190 -11.84 13.59 13.21
N LYS A 191 -11.88 13.58 11.87
CA LYS A 191 -13.03 14.09 11.09
C LYS A 191 -13.84 13.01 10.37
N ALA A 192 -13.23 11.85 10.07
CA ALA A 192 -13.89 10.83 9.31
C ALA A 192 -14.99 10.14 10.11
N THR A 193 -16.11 9.86 9.41
CA THR A 193 -17.24 9.09 9.94
C THR A 193 -17.36 7.71 9.29
N LYS A 194 -16.60 7.44 8.22
CA LYS A 194 -16.60 6.17 7.48
C LYS A 194 -15.76 5.12 8.23
N PRO A 195 -16.37 4.03 8.76
CA PRO A 195 -15.65 3.05 9.59
C PRO A 195 -14.49 2.37 8.87
N SER A 196 -14.66 2.04 7.57
CA SER A 196 -13.61 1.39 6.78
C SER A 196 -12.37 2.28 6.61
N LEU A 197 -12.56 3.59 6.39
CA LEU A 197 -11.47 4.56 6.31
C LEU A 197 -10.75 4.73 7.66
N ILE A 198 -11.51 4.85 8.76
CA ILE A 198 -10.93 4.94 10.11
C ILE A 198 -10.07 3.70 10.39
N LYS A 199 -10.60 2.51 10.10
CA LYS A 199 -9.88 1.25 10.29
C LYS A 199 -8.61 1.18 9.44
N ALA A 200 -8.69 1.54 8.14
CA ALA A 200 -7.53 1.60 7.26
C ALA A 200 -6.45 2.56 7.80
N THR A 201 -6.86 3.72 8.33
CA THR A 201 -5.93 4.70 8.91
C THR A 201 -5.28 4.17 10.19
N LEU A 202 -6.03 3.51 11.08
CA LEU A 202 -5.49 2.89 12.29
C LEU A 202 -4.50 1.75 11.94
N GLU A 203 -4.80 0.93 10.92
CA GLU A 203 -3.90 -0.12 10.44
C GLU A 203 -2.62 0.47 9.84
N THR A 204 -2.70 1.62 9.18
CA THR A 204 -1.56 2.35 8.62
C THR A 204 -0.72 2.98 9.73
N MET A 205 -1.35 3.63 10.70
CA MET A 205 -0.68 4.16 11.90
C MET A 205 0.06 3.07 12.65
N LEU A 206 -0.53 1.89 12.82
CA LEU A 206 0.12 0.74 13.46
C LEU A 206 1.48 0.41 12.82
N ARG A 207 1.60 0.49 11.50
CA ARG A 207 2.87 0.26 10.80
C ARG A 207 3.87 1.39 11.02
N PHE A 208 3.40 2.61 11.14
CA PHE A 208 4.28 3.74 11.38
C PHE A 208 4.88 3.76 12.79
N LEU A 209 4.14 3.31 13.80
CA LEU A 209 4.58 3.35 15.22
C LEU A 209 5.93 2.67 15.46
N ASN A 210 6.35 1.73 14.61
CA ASN A 210 7.62 1.02 14.76
C ASN A 210 8.86 1.86 14.41
N TRP A 211 8.70 2.99 13.69
CA TRP A 211 9.86 3.74 13.18
C TRP A 211 9.72 5.26 13.21
N ILE A 212 8.54 5.80 13.50
CA ILE A 212 8.34 7.26 13.56
C ILE A 212 9.08 7.88 14.74
N PRO A 213 9.52 9.15 14.63
CA PRO A 213 10.08 9.88 15.75
C PRO A 213 9.10 9.97 16.93
N LEU A 214 9.60 9.77 18.14
CA LEU A 214 8.80 9.70 19.38
C LEU A 214 7.93 10.93 19.62
N GLY A 215 8.35 12.12 19.15
CA GLY A 215 7.58 13.36 19.25
C GLY A 215 6.20 13.25 18.57
N PHE A 216 6.07 12.53 17.45
CA PHE A 216 4.76 12.30 16.82
C PHE A 216 3.81 11.49 17.70
N ILE A 217 4.33 10.66 18.60
CA ILE A 217 3.53 9.83 19.50
C ILE A 217 3.23 10.59 20.81
N PHE A 218 4.26 11.16 21.45
CA PHE A 218 4.17 11.66 22.83
C PHE A 218 3.97 13.16 22.95
N GLU A 219 4.22 13.94 21.89
CA GLU A 219 4.02 15.39 21.89
C GLU A 219 2.74 15.81 21.17
N THR A 220 1.94 14.81 20.72
CA THR A 220 0.64 15.01 20.08
C THR A 220 -0.48 14.31 20.86
N ASN A 221 -1.73 14.49 20.43
CA ASN A 221 -2.91 13.89 21.08
C ASN A 221 -3.23 12.48 20.53
N VAL A 222 -2.30 11.81 19.84
CA VAL A 222 -2.56 10.50 19.22
C VAL A 222 -2.94 9.45 20.25
N VAL A 223 -2.17 9.35 21.35
CA VAL A 223 -2.42 8.36 22.41
C VAL A 223 -3.78 8.58 23.05
N ASP A 224 -4.08 9.82 23.42
CA ASP A 224 -5.36 10.18 24.03
C ASP A 224 -6.54 9.90 23.08
N SER A 225 -6.37 10.18 21.78
CA SER A 225 -7.37 9.87 20.75
C SER A 225 -7.58 8.37 20.58
N LEU A 226 -6.53 7.56 20.59
CA LEU A 226 -6.61 6.10 20.52
C LEU A 226 -7.44 5.54 21.66
N ILE A 227 -7.17 6.00 22.88
CA ILE A 227 -7.86 5.54 24.09
C ILE A 227 -9.33 6.03 24.10
N ALA A 228 -9.55 7.34 23.98
CA ALA A 228 -10.86 7.93 24.23
C ALA A 228 -11.87 7.67 23.09
N ARG A 229 -11.41 7.49 21.84
CA ARG A 229 -12.31 7.43 20.67
C ARG A 229 -12.45 6.05 20.04
N PHE A 230 -11.42 5.21 20.12
CA PHE A 230 -11.37 3.99 19.33
C PHE A 230 -11.30 2.71 20.18
N LEU A 231 -10.79 2.76 21.39
CA LEU A 231 -10.59 1.58 22.22
C LEU A 231 -11.91 0.92 22.65
N GLU A 232 -12.93 1.71 22.96
CA GLU A 232 -14.24 1.18 23.37
C GLU A 232 -15.11 0.73 22.19
N VAL A 233 -14.79 1.16 20.96
CA VAL A 233 -15.56 0.80 19.75
C VAL A 233 -15.17 -0.60 19.28
N PRO A 234 -16.09 -1.58 19.24
CA PRO A 234 -15.78 -2.97 18.90
C PRO A 234 -15.03 -3.15 17.59
N ASP A 235 -15.40 -2.39 16.54
CA ASP A 235 -14.81 -2.49 15.20
C ASP A 235 -13.35 -2.01 15.15
N PHE A 236 -12.95 -1.12 16.07
CA PHE A 236 -11.62 -0.52 16.12
C PHE A 236 -10.77 -1.07 17.26
N ARG A 237 -11.37 -1.68 18.27
CA ARG A 237 -10.72 -2.12 19.51
C ARG A 237 -9.44 -2.92 19.25
N ASN A 238 -9.52 -3.92 18.39
CA ASN A 238 -8.40 -4.81 18.14
C ASN A 238 -7.18 -4.11 17.52
N VAL A 239 -7.41 -3.22 16.54
CA VAL A 239 -6.31 -2.47 15.91
C VAL A 239 -5.78 -1.41 16.86
N THR A 240 -6.64 -0.77 17.64
CA THR A 240 -6.26 0.21 18.66
C THR A 240 -5.40 -0.42 19.75
N LEU A 241 -5.78 -1.59 20.27
CA LEU A 241 -4.98 -2.34 21.23
C LEU A 241 -3.60 -2.70 20.68
N LYS A 242 -3.51 -3.07 19.40
CA LYS A 242 -2.21 -3.30 18.75
C LYS A 242 -1.37 -2.02 18.70
N CYS A 243 -1.97 -0.89 18.34
CA CYS A 243 -1.27 0.41 18.35
C CYS A 243 -0.74 0.74 19.76
N LEU A 244 -1.57 0.61 20.77
CA LEU A 244 -1.17 0.87 22.17
C LEU A 244 -0.09 -0.11 22.63
N SER A 245 -0.16 -1.39 22.24
CA SER A 245 0.87 -2.38 22.53
C SER A 245 2.21 -2.04 21.89
N GLU A 246 2.23 -1.57 20.64
CA GLU A 246 3.46 -1.10 20.00
C GLU A 246 4.04 0.11 20.71
N ILE A 247 3.19 1.08 21.11
CA ILE A 247 3.64 2.27 21.85
C ILE A 247 4.28 1.88 23.20
N VAL A 248 3.67 0.94 23.92
CA VAL A 248 4.20 0.48 25.22
C VAL A 248 5.53 -0.25 25.06
N ASN A 249 5.76 -0.92 23.94
CA ASN A 249 7.01 -1.65 23.66
C ASN A 249 8.16 -0.73 23.16
N LEU A 250 7.90 0.56 22.93
CA LEU A 250 8.94 1.48 22.48
C LEU A 250 10.01 1.68 23.58
N ASN A 251 11.27 1.66 23.17
CA ASN A 251 12.37 2.02 24.05
C ASN A 251 12.51 3.55 24.07
N VAL A 252 12.08 4.17 25.14
CA VAL A 252 12.02 5.63 25.31
C VAL A 252 12.96 6.10 26.41
N GLY A 253 13.38 7.36 26.32
CA GLY A 253 14.15 8.01 27.37
C GLY A 253 13.28 8.41 28.57
N PRO A 254 13.91 8.72 29.73
CA PRO A 254 13.21 9.10 30.99
C PRO A 254 12.33 10.35 30.82
N GLU A 255 12.55 11.16 29.81
CA GLU A 255 11.73 12.33 29.49
C GLU A 255 10.28 11.98 29.16
N TYR A 256 10.01 10.75 28.71
CA TYR A 256 8.67 10.27 28.39
C TYR A 256 8.02 9.43 29.50
N ASP A 257 8.72 9.12 30.60
CA ASP A 257 8.18 8.36 31.74
C ASP A 257 6.82 8.87 32.23
N PRO A 258 6.59 10.21 32.40
CA PRO A 258 5.30 10.72 32.82
C PRO A 258 4.16 10.39 31.85
N LYS A 259 4.45 10.33 30.53
CA LYS A 259 3.47 9.97 29.50
C LYS A 259 3.08 8.50 29.57
N PHE A 260 4.05 7.62 29.87
CA PHE A 260 3.78 6.20 30.10
C PHE A 260 2.92 5.96 31.34
N VAL A 261 3.16 6.67 32.43
CA VAL A 261 2.33 6.59 33.64
C VAL A 261 0.87 6.95 33.31
N ILE A 262 0.65 8.03 32.58
CA ILE A 262 -0.70 8.44 32.13
C ILE A 262 -1.34 7.39 31.27
N LEU A 263 -0.60 6.83 30.29
CA LEU A 263 -1.07 5.76 29.42
C LEU A 263 -1.52 4.54 30.21
N PHE A 264 -0.70 4.05 31.15
CA PHE A 264 -1.04 2.93 32.00
C PHE A 264 -2.26 3.19 32.90
N LEU A 265 -2.33 4.35 33.53
CA LEU A 265 -3.48 4.72 34.34
C LEU A 265 -4.77 4.78 33.52
N SER A 266 -4.72 5.32 32.32
CA SER A 266 -5.87 5.37 31.42
C SER A 266 -6.36 3.97 31.01
N LEU A 267 -5.42 3.02 30.78
CA LEU A 267 -5.76 1.64 30.44
C LEU A 267 -6.32 0.82 31.61
N ILE A 268 -5.95 1.15 32.84
CA ILE A 268 -6.45 0.45 34.06
C ILE A 268 -7.90 0.87 34.38
N HIS A 269 -8.32 2.05 33.97
CA HIS A 269 -9.66 2.59 34.25
C HIS A 269 -10.71 2.26 33.17
N ILE A 270 -10.34 1.52 32.12
CA ILE A 270 -11.24 0.94 31.11
C ILE A 270 -11.60 -0.49 31.48
#